data_6c493c36e887949033db77d6a35c1a40
#
_entry.id   6c493c36e887949033db77d6a35c1a40
#
_cell.length_a   1.000
_cell.length_b   1.000
_cell.length_c   1.000
_cell.angle_alpha   90.00
_cell.angle_beta   90.00
_cell.angle_gamma   90.00
#
_symmetry.space_group_name_H-M   'P 1'
#
loop_
_entity.id
_entity.type
_entity.pdbx_description
1 polymer ?
#
loop_
_entity_poly.entity_id
_entity_poly.type
_entity_poly.pdbx_seq_one_letter_code
_entity_poly.pdbx_strand_id
1 'polypeptide(L)'
;MTGDTTGIPFEAAKGAKRGGGFTVGISPAVSYNEHVRKYRLPHKYTDFSIYTGFGYSGRNLLFIRSTDAVIFVCGRIGTLNEFTIAFEDKKPIGVLTETGGITAEIDHLLTVARRGRANIVLENDPVVLVDKILELAKRSNYDTERGPRG
;
A
#
# COMPACT_ATOMS: atom_id res chain seq x y z
N MET A 1 6.01 -4.69 1.97
CA MET A 1 4.83 -5.57 1.77
C MET A 1 4.11 -5.18 0.50
N THR A 2 3.55 -6.11 -0.27
CA THR A 2 2.81 -5.84 -1.50
C THR A 2 1.52 -6.67 -1.54
N GLY A 3 0.61 -6.29 -2.46
CA GLY A 3 -0.59 -7.09 -2.73
C GLY A 3 -0.35 -8.40 -3.48
N ASP A 4 0.89 -8.79 -3.67
CA ASP A 4 1.31 -10.05 -4.34
C ASP A 4 0.69 -10.23 -5.73
N THR A 5 0.69 -9.14 -6.53
CA THR A 5 0.08 -9.07 -7.86
C THR A 5 1.07 -8.59 -8.92
N THR A 6 0.66 -8.65 -10.18
CA THR A 6 1.41 -8.11 -11.33
C THR A 6 1.49 -6.58 -11.30
N GLY A 7 2.30 -6.00 -12.18
CA GLY A 7 2.43 -4.55 -12.35
C GLY A 7 3.27 -3.89 -11.27
N ILE A 8 2.84 -2.74 -10.78
CA ILE A 8 3.59 -1.95 -9.78
C ILE A 8 3.96 -2.75 -8.52
N PRO A 9 3.07 -3.54 -7.90
CA PRO A 9 3.43 -4.37 -6.75
C PRO A 9 4.58 -5.35 -7.03
N PHE A 10 4.61 -5.95 -8.23
CA PHE A 10 5.69 -6.84 -8.65
C PHE A 10 7.03 -6.08 -8.83
N GLU A 11 7.01 -4.92 -9.48
CA GLU A 11 8.22 -4.11 -9.66
C GLU A 11 8.74 -3.55 -8.32
N ALA A 12 7.83 -3.20 -7.40
CA ALA A 12 8.21 -2.79 -6.04
C ALA A 12 8.90 -3.93 -5.28
N ALA A 13 8.36 -5.15 -5.32
CA ALA A 13 8.99 -6.32 -4.72
C ALA A 13 10.37 -6.60 -5.34
N LYS A 14 10.49 -6.53 -6.66
CA LYS A 14 11.76 -6.67 -7.39
C LYS A 14 12.78 -5.60 -7.00
N GLY A 15 12.36 -4.34 -6.86
CA GLY A 15 13.19 -3.23 -6.38
C GLY A 15 13.69 -3.47 -4.96
N ALA A 16 12.81 -3.88 -4.05
CA ALA A 16 13.17 -4.22 -2.67
C ALA A 16 14.22 -5.35 -2.61
N LYS A 17 14.06 -6.40 -3.43
CA LYS A 17 15.04 -7.49 -3.51
C LYS A 17 16.41 -7.02 -4.02
N ARG A 18 16.46 -6.11 -4.98
CA ARG A 18 17.72 -5.51 -5.45
C ARG A 18 18.44 -4.71 -4.37
N GLY A 19 17.67 -4.07 -3.49
CA GLY A 19 18.18 -3.36 -2.31
C GLY A 19 18.47 -4.25 -1.10
N GLY A 20 18.39 -5.59 -1.22
CA GLY A 20 18.60 -6.53 -0.11
C GLY A 20 17.46 -6.62 0.90
N GLY A 21 16.30 -6.04 0.57
CA GLY A 21 15.12 -6.04 1.45
C GLY A 21 14.37 -7.38 1.50
N PHE A 22 13.60 -7.58 2.57
CA PHE A 22 12.69 -8.70 2.74
C PHE A 22 11.29 -8.32 2.23
N THR A 23 10.67 -9.20 1.46
CA THR A 23 9.39 -8.93 0.79
C THR A 23 8.29 -9.87 1.27
N VAL A 24 7.13 -9.29 1.60
CA VAL A 24 5.93 -10.03 2.01
C VAL A 24 4.80 -9.75 1.01
N GLY A 25 4.16 -10.81 0.54
CA GLY A 25 3.00 -10.76 -0.33
C GLY A 25 1.72 -11.14 0.42
N ILE A 26 0.65 -10.37 0.22
CA ILE A 26 -0.68 -10.73 0.72
C ILE A 26 -1.56 -11.14 -0.47
N SER A 27 -1.71 -12.44 -0.66
CA SER A 27 -2.42 -13.01 -1.80
C SER A 27 -3.95 -13.08 -1.57
N PRO A 28 -4.76 -12.84 -2.61
CA PRO A 28 -6.20 -13.08 -2.57
C PRO A 28 -6.58 -14.57 -2.58
N ALA A 29 -5.67 -15.46 -2.99
CA ALA A 29 -5.86 -16.89 -3.16
C ALA A 29 -5.89 -17.63 -1.81
N VAL A 30 -6.45 -18.85 -1.80
CA VAL A 30 -6.44 -19.75 -0.62
C VAL A 30 -5.15 -20.56 -0.51
N SER A 31 -4.36 -20.64 -1.59
CA SER A 31 -3.15 -21.47 -1.66
C SER A 31 -2.20 -21.00 -2.76
N TYR A 32 -0.95 -21.48 -2.72
CA TYR A 32 0.03 -21.29 -3.79
C TYR A 32 -0.49 -21.75 -5.16
N ASN A 33 -1.13 -22.94 -5.23
CA ASN A 33 -1.67 -23.44 -6.47
C ASN A 33 -2.76 -22.53 -7.06
N GLU A 34 -3.65 -22.03 -6.23
CA GLU A 34 -4.68 -21.09 -6.66
C GLU A 34 -4.07 -19.76 -7.10
N HIS A 35 -3.10 -19.23 -6.35
CA HIS A 35 -2.36 -18.01 -6.67
C HIS A 35 -1.75 -18.08 -8.08
N VAL A 36 -1.00 -19.14 -8.37
CA VAL A 36 -0.28 -19.29 -9.64
C VAL A 36 -1.19 -19.72 -10.78
N ARG A 37 -2.10 -20.68 -10.57
CA ARG A 37 -2.86 -21.31 -11.65
C ARG A 37 -4.18 -20.62 -11.95
N LYS A 38 -4.93 -20.22 -10.93
CA LYS A 38 -6.24 -19.58 -11.09
C LYS A 38 -6.09 -18.06 -11.26
N TYR A 39 -5.39 -17.40 -10.33
CA TYR A 39 -5.16 -15.96 -10.38
C TYR A 39 -4.03 -15.55 -11.33
N ARG A 40 -3.16 -16.48 -11.74
CA ARG A 40 -2.01 -16.25 -12.64
C ARG A 40 -1.07 -15.15 -12.10
N LEU A 41 -0.86 -15.15 -10.80
CA LEU A 41 -0.06 -14.14 -10.12
C LEU A 41 1.41 -14.62 -9.96
N PRO A 42 2.37 -13.68 -10.00
CA PRO A 42 3.79 -13.98 -9.85
C PRO A 42 4.15 -14.19 -8.37
N HIS A 43 5.19 -14.99 -8.11
CA HIS A 43 5.76 -15.22 -6.77
C HIS A 43 7.27 -14.99 -6.71
N LYS A 44 7.90 -14.57 -7.82
CA LYS A 44 9.36 -14.59 -8.00
C LYS A 44 10.14 -13.71 -7.01
N TYR A 45 9.59 -12.58 -6.60
CA TYR A 45 10.30 -11.61 -5.75
C TYR A 45 9.66 -11.47 -4.38
N THR A 46 8.86 -12.45 -3.97
CA THR A 46 8.20 -12.51 -2.67
C THR A 46 8.88 -13.57 -1.81
N ASP A 47 9.45 -13.17 -0.67
CA ASP A 47 10.10 -14.10 0.26
C ASP A 47 9.07 -14.89 1.07
N PHE A 48 7.95 -14.25 1.41
CA PHE A 48 6.89 -14.86 2.19
C PHE A 48 5.51 -14.40 1.68
N SER A 49 4.63 -15.34 1.35
CA SER A 49 3.27 -15.06 0.91
C SER A 49 2.24 -15.56 1.93
N ILE A 50 1.26 -14.71 2.25
CA ILE A 50 0.09 -15.06 3.05
C ILE A 50 -1.08 -15.27 2.10
N TYR A 51 -1.61 -16.49 2.04
CA TYR A 51 -2.77 -16.85 1.21
C TYR A 51 -4.04 -16.65 2.02
N THR A 52 -4.75 -15.54 1.79
CA THR A 52 -5.89 -15.14 2.62
C THR A 52 -7.18 -15.86 2.27
N GLY A 53 -7.38 -16.23 1.01
CA GLY A 53 -8.63 -16.82 0.52
C GLY A 53 -9.81 -15.85 0.43
N PHE A 54 -9.61 -14.57 0.71
CA PHE A 54 -10.71 -13.58 0.77
C PHE A 54 -10.94 -12.82 -0.55
N GLY A 55 -10.31 -13.26 -1.66
CA GLY A 55 -10.35 -12.50 -2.90
C GLY A 55 -9.68 -11.14 -2.78
N TYR A 56 -9.86 -10.26 -3.76
CA TYR A 56 -9.16 -8.98 -3.78
C TYR A 56 -9.63 -8.02 -2.68
N SER A 57 -10.94 -7.84 -2.51
CA SER A 57 -11.48 -6.83 -1.58
C SER A 57 -11.18 -7.16 -0.12
N GLY A 58 -11.39 -8.41 0.30
CA GLY A 58 -11.10 -8.83 1.67
C GLY A 58 -9.61 -8.86 1.97
N ARG A 59 -8.78 -9.23 0.98
CA ARG A 59 -7.33 -9.17 1.07
C ARG A 59 -6.83 -7.74 1.26
N ASN A 60 -7.44 -6.75 0.58
CA ASN A 60 -7.04 -5.34 0.70
C ASN A 60 -7.11 -4.85 2.14
N LEU A 61 -8.16 -5.20 2.88
CA LEU A 61 -8.31 -4.83 4.28
C LEU A 61 -7.17 -5.38 5.13
N LEU A 62 -6.86 -6.68 4.99
CA LEU A 62 -5.76 -7.31 5.73
C LEU A 62 -4.41 -6.71 5.35
N PHE A 63 -4.18 -6.49 4.05
CA PHE A 63 -2.95 -5.90 3.54
C PHE A 63 -2.70 -4.52 4.15
N ILE A 64 -3.65 -3.61 4.04
CA ILE A 64 -3.47 -2.24 4.54
C ILE A 64 -3.31 -2.22 6.08
N ARG A 65 -4.09 -2.99 6.81
CA ARG A 65 -3.98 -3.04 8.28
C ARG A 65 -2.67 -3.63 8.78
N SER A 66 -2.02 -4.48 7.98
CA SER A 66 -0.72 -5.07 8.30
C SER A 66 0.48 -4.16 8.00
N THR A 67 0.27 -2.91 7.58
CA THR A 67 1.34 -1.95 7.24
C THR A 67 1.37 -0.79 8.21
N ASP A 68 2.56 -0.20 8.42
CA ASP A 68 2.73 1.03 9.20
C ASP A 68 2.53 2.28 8.34
N ALA A 69 2.80 2.17 7.04
CA ALA A 69 2.60 3.23 6.04
C ALA A 69 2.32 2.61 4.68
N VAL A 70 1.69 3.36 3.78
CA VAL A 70 1.34 2.88 2.44
C VAL A 70 1.77 3.90 1.39
N ILE A 71 2.33 3.41 0.28
CA ILE A 71 2.64 4.23 -0.89
C ILE A 71 1.80 3.75 -2.08
N PHE A 72 1.06 4.67 -2.67
CA PHE A 72 0.24 4.44 -3.86
C PHE A 72 0.92 5.00 -5.11
N VAL A 73 0.99 4.18 -6.16
CA VAL A 73 1.58 4.53 -7.45
C VAL A 73 0.60 4.12 -8.55
N CYS A 74 0.17 5.06 -9.38
CA CYS A 74 -0.82 4.80 -10.44
C CYS A 74 -2.11 4.16 -9.90
N GLY A 75 -2.41 2.94 -10.35
CA GLY A 75 -3.47 2.11 -9.79
C GLY A 75 -4.84 2.27 -10.44
N ARG A 76 -5.74 1.36 -10.02
CA ARG A 76 -7.12 1.26 -10.51
C ARG A 76 -8.08 1.21 -9.31
N ILE A 77 -9.28 0.66 -9.53
CA ILE A 77 -10.32 0.58 -8.49
C ILE A 77 -9.90 -0.18 -7.22
N GLY A 78 -9.03 -1.19 -7.35
CA GLY A 78 -8.47 -1.89 -6.19
C GLY A 78 -7.57 -0.97 -5.35
N THR A 79 -6.77 -0.14 -5.99
CA THR A 79 -5.93 0.88 -5.34
C THR A 79 -6.78 1.95 -4.65
N LEU A 80 -7.92 2.35 -5.25
CA LEU A 80 -8.87 3.24 -4.59
C LEU A 80 -9.46 2.59 -3.32
N ASN A 81 -9.82 1.32 -3.37
CA ASN A 81 -10.29 0.61 -2.19
C ASN A 81 -9.21 0.52 -1.10
N GLU A 82 -7.96 0.23 -1.45
CA GLU A 82 -6.83 0.25 -0.53
C GLU A 82 -6.59 1.66 0.06
N PHE A 83 -6.70 2.70 -0.77
CA PHE A 83 -6.56 4.09 -0.33
C PHE A 83 -7.63 4.47 0.69
N THR A 84 -8.90 4.15 0.45
CA THR A 84 -9.99 4.47 1.38
C THR A 84 -9.82 3.76 2.72
N ILE A 85 -9.37 2.51 2.73
CA ILE A 85 -9.05 1.78 3.96
C ILE A 85 -7.90 2.47 4.72
N ALA A 86 -6.80 2.78 4.04
CA ALA A 86 -5.64 3.45 4.64
C ALA A 86 -6.02 4.82 5.22
N PHE A 87 -6.88 5.56 4.50
CA PHE A 87 -7.37 6.86 4.91
C PHE A 87 -8.22 6.79 6.19
N GLU A 88 -9.20 5.89 6.24
CA GLU A 88 -10.06 5.73 7.42
C GLU A 88 -9.29 5.17 8.63
N ASP A 89 -8.32 4.29 8.40
CA ASP A 89 -7.43 3.77 9.45
C ASP A 89 -6.31 4.78 9.84
N LYS A 90 -6.34 6.01 9.27
CA LYS A 90 -5.38 7.11 9.54
C LYS A 90 -3.92 6.74 9.34
N LYS A 91 -3.64 5.81 8.44
CA LYS A 91 -2.28 5.42 8.09
C LYS A 91 -1.51 6.59 7.45
N PRO A 92 -0.19 6.66 7.63
CA PRO A 92 0.67 7.48 6.77
C PRO A 92 0.54 7.03 5.31
N ILE A 93 0.14 7.95 4.44
CA ILE A 93 -0.13 7.70 3.02
C ILE A 93 0.82 8.53 2.16
N GLY A 94 1.58 7.86 1.29
CA GLY A 94 2.30 8.46 0.19
C GLY A 94 1.56 8.25 -1.13
N VAL A 95 1.49 9.28 -1.94
CA VAL A 95 0.96 9.20 -3.31
C VAL A 95 2.02 9.71 -4.26
N LEU A 96 2.54 8.83 -5.10
CA LEU A 96 3.43 9.23 -6.18
C LEU A 96 2.59 9.87 -7.30
N THR A 97 2.70 11.18 -7.42
CA THR A 97 1.96 11.96 -8.43
C THR A 97 2.56 11.76 -9.82
N GLU A 98 1.86 12.22 -10.85
CA GLU A 98 2.27 12.12 -12.26
C GLU A 98 2.44 10.69 -12.78
N THR A 99 1.97 9.69 -12.04
CA THR A 99 1.99 8.28 -12.46
C THR A 99 0.68 7.83 -13.13
N GLY A 100 -0.32 8.70 -13.17
CA GLY A 100 -1.63 8.43 -13.76
C GLY A 100 -2.50 7.51 -12.91
N GLY A 101 -3.54 6.96 -13.52
CA GLY A 101 -4.50 6.09 -12.83
C GLY A 101 -5.26 6.80 -11.70
N ILE A 102 -5.68 6.03 -10.70
CA ILE A 102 -6.50 6.58 -9.60
C ILE A 102 -5.71 7.58 -8.71
N THR A 103 -4.37 7.51 -8.69
CA THR A 103 -3.57 8.46 -7.92
C THR A 103 -3.69 9.90 -8.42
N ALA A 104 -4.00 10.11 -9.70
CA ALA A 104 -4.26 11.44 -10.27
C ALA A 104 -5.55 12.07 -9.72
N GLU A 105 -6.49 11.26 -9.26
CA GLU A 105 -7.82 11.69 -8.81
C GLU A 105 -7.92 11.86 -7.27
N ILE A 106 -6.92 11.42 -6.51
CA ILE A 106 -6.98 11.42 -5.04
C ILE A 106 -7.27 12.81 -4.48
N ASP A 107 -6.63 13.83 -5.01
CA ASP A 107 -6.84 15.20 -4.54
C ASP A 107 -8.26 15.71 -4.79
N HIS A 108 -8.78 15.43 -5.96
CA HIS A 108 -10.17 15.72 -6.32
C HIS A 108 -11.15 14.96 -5.40
N LEU A 109 -10.92 13.67 -5.18
CA LEU A 109 -11.74 12.84 -4.30
C LEU A 109 -11.79 13.38 -2.87
N LEU A 110 -10.66 13.78 -2.30
CA LEU A 110 -10.59 14.38 -0.96
C LEU A 110 -11.37 15.70 -0.90
N THR A 111 -11.29 16.50 -1.94
CA THR A 111 -12.02 17.77 -2.05
C THR A 111 -13.53 17.52 -2.08
N VAL A 112 -14.00 16.63 -2.95
CA VAL A 112 -15.44 16.27 -3.06
C VAL A 112 -15.96 15.63 -1.77
N ALA A 113 -15.15 14.77 -1.13
CA ALA A 113 -15.49 14.13 0.14
C ALA A 113 -15.40 15.10 1.34
N ARG A 114 -14.95 16.35 1.14
CA ARG A 114 -14.73 17.34 2.20
C ARG A 114 -13.82 16.82 3.32
N ARG A 115 -12.75 16.12 2.95
CA ARG A 115 -11.79 15.52 3.88
C ARG A 115 -10.43 16.22 3.77
N GLY A 116 -9.75 16.34 4.90
CA GLY A 116 -8.39 16.91 4.96
C GLY A 116 -7.32 15.92 4.55
N ARG A 117 -6.08 16.40 4.38
CA ARG A 117 -4.89 15.62 3.98
C ARG A 117 -3.93 15.31 5.14
N ALA A 118 -4.40 15.20 6.38
CA ALA A 118 -3.56 15.21 7.58
C ALA A 118 -2.37 14.21 7.55
N ASN A 119 -2.56 13.01 6.99
CA ASN A 119 -1.52 11.98 6.92
C ASN A 119 -1.17 11.59 5.47
N ILE A 120 -1.33 12.53 4.52
CA ILE A 120 -1.09 12.28 3.10
C ILE A 120 0.04 13.17 2.61
N VAL A 121 1.03 12.56 1.96
CA VAL A 121 2.11 13.20 1.23
C VAL A 121 1.90 12.97 -0.25
N LEU A 122 1.82 14.06 -1.03
CA LEU A 122 1.80 14.04 -2.50
C LEU A 122 3.19 14.47 -2.97
N GLU A 123 3.83 13.68 -3.81
CA GLU A 123 5.20 13.92 -4.29
C GLU A 123 5.40 13.24 -5.64
N ASN A 124 6.16 13.85 -6.54
CA ASN A 124 6.48 13.28 -7.85
C ASN A 124 7.87 12.61 -7.89
N ASP A 125 8.74 12.90 -6.95
CA ASP A 125 10.02 12.21 -6.79
C ASP A 125 9.86 11.01 -5.84
N PRO A 126 10.12 9.77 -6.32
CA PRO A 126 9.92 8.57 -5.51
C PRO A 126 10.86 8.46 -4.30
N VAL A 127 12.06 9.02 -4.37
CA VAL A 127 13.03 8.97 -3.26
C VAL A 127 12.57 9.93 -2.17
N VAL A 128 12.23 11.16 -2.55
CA VAL A 128 11.69 12.18 -1.63
C VAL A 128 10.39 11.70 -0.99
N LEU A 129 9.52 11.04 -1.76
CA LEU A 129 8.27 10.47 -1.24
C LEU A 129 8.55 9.42 -0.14
N VAL A 130 9.48 8.49 -0.39
CA VAL A 130 9.84 7.45 0.58
C VAL A 130 10.38 8.07 1.86
N ASP A 131 11.30 9.05 1.77
CA ASP A 131 11.88 9.71 2.94
C ASP A 131 10.81 10.41 3.78
N LYS A 132 9.92 11.18 3.14
CA LYS A 132 8.80 11.85 3.82
C LYS A 132 7.85 10.87 4.51
N ILE A 133 7.55 9.74 3.87
CA ILE A 133 6.65 8.73 4.44
C ILE A 133 7.29 7.99 5.61
N LEU A 134 8.59 7.68 5.53
CA LEU A 134 9.31 7.07 6.65
C LEU A 134 9.34 7.99 7.88
N GLU A 135 9.53 9.30 7.69
CA GLU A 135 9.45 10.27 8.78
C GLU A 135 8.04 10.35 9.37
N LEU A 136 7.01 10.40 8.53
CA LEU A 136 5.62 10.45 8.97
C LEU A 136 5.23 9.19 9.76
N ALA A 137 5.64 8.01 9.29
CA ALA A 137 5.40 6.73 9.97
C ALA A 137 6.08 6.67 11.35
N LYS A 138 7.32 7.15 11.48
CA LYS A 138 8.02 7.24 12.77
C LYS A 138 7.27 8.11 13.76
N ARG A 139 6.76 9.27 13.34
CA ARG A 139 5.97 10.17 14.20
C ARG A 139 4.67 9.53 14.65
N SER A 140 3.96 8.87 13.74
CA SER A 140 2.69 8.19 14.05
C SER A 140 2.86 7.08 15.07
N ASN A 141 3.89 6.26 14.96
CA ASN A 141 4.20 5.20 15.93
C ASN A 141 4.58 5.77 17.30
N TYR A 142 5.38 6.83 17.33
CA TYR A 142 5.79 7.50 18.58
C TYR A 142 4.61 8.11 19.35
N ASP A 143 3.64 8.70 18.65
CA ASP A 143 2.43 9.25 19.28
C ASP A 143 1.50 8.14 19.81
N THR A 144 1.47 6.98 19.15
CA THR A 144 0.69 5.82 19.60
C THR A 144 1.27 5.19 20.87
N GLU A 145 2.59 5.11 21.01
CA GLU A 145 3.27 4.56 22.19
C GLU A 145 3.14 5.45 23.43
N ARG A 146 2.99 6.77 23.25
CA ARG A 146 2.86 7.71 24.36
C ARG A 146 1.45 7.86 24.94
N GLY A 147 0.43 7.33 24.26
CA GLY A 147 -0.97 7.51 24.67
C GLY A 147 -1.46 8.96 24.53
N PRO A 148 -2.76 9.21 24.70
CA PRO A 148 -3.29 10.58 24.69
C PRO A 148 -2.66 11.36 25.85
N ARG A 149 -2.09 12.53 25.54
CA ARG A 149 -1.69 13.50 26.57
C ARG A 149 -2.96 13.95 27.28
N GLY A 150 -3.12 13.52 28.53
CA GLY A 150 -4.21 13.89 29.41
C GLY A 150 -4.31 15.40 29.65
#